data_cbdac8e5d9213721dcc2dd94210be8b3
#
_entry.id   cbdac8e5d9213721dcc2dd94210be8b3
#
_cell.length_a   1.000
_cell.length_b   1.000
_cell.length_c   1.000
_cell.angle_alpha   90.00
_cell.angle_beta   90.00
_cell.angle_gamma   90.00
#
_symmetry.space_group_name_H-M   'P 1'
#
loop_
_entity.id
_entity.type
_entity.pdbx_description
1 polymer ?
#
loop_
_entity_poly.entity_id
_entity_poly.type
_entity_poly.pdbx_seq_one_letter_code
_entity_poly.pdbx_strand_id
1 'polypeptide(L)'
;MIHPDSELRFINPVIGYGLFATSLIRKGTLTWVRDDLDQIVSPNLQDSLPALLAAQLHKYSYVEPRGRVLCWDHGRFVNHSCEANCRSTGFDFEIAVRDIEPGDEITDDYGSLNVDLEFECRCRAPQCRGTVRATDIVQYADEWDRQAVDAFRFAGDVSQPLWPLLMDREQVERALRGEISVGSCRAHSTAHYL
;
A
#
# COMPACT_ATOMS: atom_id res chain seq x y z
N MET A 1 -9.34 -2.81 -3.39
CA MET A 1 -9.15 -3.75 -4.54
C MET A 1 -7.82 -3.48 -5.21
N ILE A 2 -7.07 -4.55 -5.51
CA ILE A 2 -5.80 -4.48 -6.25
C ILE A 2 -6.04 -4.33 -7.76
N HIS A 3 -5.08 -3.77 -8.50
CA HIS A 3 -5.14 -3.58 -9.95
C HIS A 3 -5.45 -4.90 -10.69
N PRO A 4 -6.43 -4.91 -11.63
CA PRO A 4 -6.87 -6.14 -12.30
C PRO A 4 -5.77 -6.82 -13.14
N ASP A 5 -4.82 -6.04 -13.69
CA ASP A 5 -3.67 -6.56 -14.42
C ASP A 5 -2.58 -7.03 -13.46
N SER A 6 -2.96 -7.81 -12.47
CA SER A 6 -2.06 -8.46 -11.51
C SER A 6 -2.39 -9.93 -11.33
N GLU A 7 -1.39 -10.72 -11.02
CA GLU A 7 -1.55 -12.14 -10.69
C GLU A 7 -0.74 -12.55 -9.48
N LEU A 8 -1.26 -13.53 -8.74
CA LEU A 8 -0.59 -14.11 -7.58
C LEU A 8 0.41 -15.19 -8.04
N ARG A 9 1.69 -15.04 -7.64
CA ARG A 9 2.73 -16.03 -7.91
C ARG A 9 3.40 -16.48 -6.62
N PHE A 10 3.75 -17.77 -6.54
CA PHE A 10 4.60 -18.27 -5.46
C PHE A 10 6.05 -17.87 -5.72
N ILE A 11 6.68 -17.22 -4.76
CA ILE A 11 8.07 -16.75 -4.85
C ILE A 11 9.03 -17.80 -4.27
N ASN A 12 8.89 -18.13 -3.00
CA ASN A 12 9.69 -19.13 -2.30
C ASN A 12 9.09 -19.43 -0.91
N PRO A 13 9.57 -20.49 -0.20
CA PRO A 13 9.01 -20.86 1.11
C PRO A 13 9.16 -19.81 2.22
N VAL A 14 10.07 -18.85 2.08
CA VAL A 14 10.33 -17.81 3.08
C VAL A 14 9.36 -16.65 2.93
N ILE A 15 9.18 -16.15 1.70
CA ILE A 15 8.29 -15.02 1.38
C ILE A 15 6.84 -15.51 1.20
N GLY A 16 6.67 -16.66 0.56
CA GLY A 16 5.37 -17.17 0.16
C GLY A 16 4.96 -16.66 -1.21
N TYR A 17 3.90 -15.88 -1.28
CA TYR A 17 3.34 -15.34 -2.50
C TYR A 17 3.63 -13.84 -2.65
N GLY A 18 3.59 -13.35 -3.87
CA GLY A 18 3.61 -11.94 -4.23
C GLY A 18 2.72 -11.67 -5.43
N LEU A 19 2.46 -10.40 -5.68
CA LEU A 19 1.68 -9.95 -6.83
C LEU A 19 2.58 -9.45 -7.94
N PHE A 20 2.29 -9.87 -9.16
CA PHE A 20 3.08 -9.54 -10.34
C PHE A 20 2.19 -8.93 -11.41
N ALA A 21 2.68 -7.87 -12.05
CA ALA A 21 1.98 -7.25 -13.17
C ALA A 21 1.88 -8.24 -14.35
N THR A 22 0.70 -8.34 -14.95
CA THR A 22 0.45 -9.15 -16.17
C THR A 22 0.53 -8.31 -17.43
N SER A 23 0.35 -6.99 -17.29
CA SER A 23 0.47 -5.99 -18.36
C SER A 23 1.24 -4.79 -17.81
N LEU A 24 1.66 -3.89 -18.69
CA LEU A 24 2.32 -2.64 -18.27
C LEU A 24 1.35 -1.77 -17.46
N ILE A 25 1.70 -1.51 -16.19
CA ILE A 25 1.03 -0.54 -15.32
C ILE A 25 1.86 0.74 -15.33
N ARG A 26 1.33 1.79 -15.92
CA ARG A 26 2.05 3.03 -16.10
C ARG A 26 2.17 3.82 -14.80
N LYS A 27 3.24 4.59 -14.64
CA LYS A 27 3.36 5.62 -13.59
C LYS A 27 2.12 6.51 -13.58
N GLY A 28 1.54 6.72 -12.39
CA GLY A 28 0.31 7.48 -12.22
C GLY A 28 -0.97 6.63 -12.21
N THR A 29 -0.87 5.33 -12.47
CA THR A 29 -2.01 4.41 -12.34
C THR A 29 -2.25 4.05 -10.88
N LEU A 30 -3.50 4.05 -10.43
CA LEU A 30 -3.89 3.54 -9.12
C LEU A 30 -3.65 2.03 -9.10
N THR A 31 -2.84 1.57 -8.15
CA THR A 31 -2.46 0.16 -8.03
C THR A 31 -3.33 -0.59 -7.05
N TRP A 32 -3.79 0.09 -6.01
CA TRP A 32 -4.76 -0.42 -5.04
C TRP A 32 -5.69 0.70 -4.61
N VAL A 33 -6.94 0.37 -4.32
CA VAL A 33 -7.93 1.25 -3.68
C VAL A 33 -8.64 0.48 -2.58
N ARG A 34 -8.89 1.15 -1.47
CA ARG A 34 -9.78 0.62 -0.44
C ARG A 34 -11.20 0.55 -0.98
N ASP A 35 -11.91 -0.51 -0.67
CA ASP A 35 -13.30 -0.69 -1.06
C ASP A 35 -14.16 -1.24 0.08
N ASP A 36 -15.49 -1.28 -0.15
CA ASP A 36 -16.48 -1.66 0.86
C ASP A 36 -16.40 -3.14 1.30
N LEU A 37 -15.63 -3.99 0.61
CA LEU A 37 -15.42 -5.39 0.98
C LEU A 37 -14.23 -5.58 1.91
N ASP A 38 -13.34 -4.57 2.05
CA ASP A 38 -12.23 -4.61 2.98
C ASP A 38 -12.73 -4.57 4.43
N GLN A 39 -12.22 -5.46 5.26
CA GLN A 39 -12.68 -5.63 6.63
C GLN A 39 -11.81 -4.86 7.60
N ILE A 40 -12.45 -4.06 8.47
CA ILE A 40 -11.77 -3.44 9.62
C ILE A 40 -12.01 -4.32 10.85
N VAL A 41 -10.95 -4.93 11.34
CA VAL A 41 -10.92 -5.71 12.57
C VAL A 41 -10.57 -4.78 13.73
N SER A 42 -11.56 -4.48 14.59
CA SER A 42 -11.35 -3.59 15.74
C SER A 42 -10.35 -4.18 16.75
N PRO A 43 -9.67 -3.35 17.57
CA PRO A 43 -8.76 -3.83 18.61
C PRO A 43 -9.42 -4.84 19.55
N ASN A 44 -10.66 -4.57 20.01
CA ASN A 44 -11.38 -5.48 20.90
C ASN A 44 -11.61 -6.87 20.27
N LEU A 45 -11.93 -6.94 18.99
CA LEU A 45 -12.08 -8.21 18.29
C LEU A 45 -10.72 -8.90 18.14
N GLN A 46 -9.68 -8.16 17.78
CA GLN A 46 -8.31 -8.68 17.65
C GLN A 46 -7.86 -9.35 18.95
N ASP A 47 -8.06 -8.70 20.10
CA ASP A 47 -7.65 -9.22 21.43
C ASP A 47 -8.41 -10.49 21.84
N SER A 48 -9.58 -10.71 21.28
CA SER A 48 -10.41 -11.89 21.53
C SER A 48 -10.11 -13.09 20.62
N LEU A 49 -9.27 -12.91 19.59
CA LEU A 49 -9.01 -13.97 18.61
C LEU A 49 -8.14 -15.09 19.20
N PRO A 50 -8.43 -16.35 18.88
CA PRO A 50 -7.51 -17.45 19.10
C PRO A 50 -6.15 -17.19 18.42
N ALA A 51 -5.07 -17.65 19.05
CA ALA A 51 -3.68 -17.38 18.62
C ALA A 51 -3.43 -17.66 17.12
N LEU A 52 -4.01 -18.73 16.58
CA LEU A 52 -3.86 -19.06 15.15
C LEU A 52 -4.50 -18.00 14.25
N LEU A 53 -5.68 -17.51 14.58
CA LEU A 53 -6.37 -16.46 13.80
C LEU A 53 -5.67 -15.12 13.96
N ALA A 54 -5.22 -14.76 15.17
CA ALA A 54 -4.44 -13.57 15.42
C ALA A 54 -3.16 -13.55 14.58
N ALA A 55 -2.42 -14.66 14.50
CA ALA A 55 -1.22 -14.77 13.66
C ALA A 55 -1.51 -14.59 12.18
N GLN A 56 -2.64 -15.11 11.66
CA GLN A 56 -3.04 -14.90 10.26
C GLN A 56 -3.45 -13.46 10.00
N LEU A 57 -4.21 -12.86 10.93
CA LEU A 57 -4.59 -11.46 10.84
C LEU A 57 -3.36 -10.55 10.79
N HIS A 58 -2.40 -10.73 11.71
CA HIS A 58 -1.14 -9.97 11.68
C HIS A 58 -0.38 -10.10 10.37
N LYS A 59 -0.37 -11.29 9.80
CA LYS A 59 0.38 -11.56 8.56
C LYS A 59 -0.21 -10.86 7.33
N TYR A 60 -1.54 -10.72 7.27
CA TYR A 60 -2.25 -10.34 6.05
C TYR A 60 -3.03 -9.03 6.15
N SER A 61 -2.82 -8.27 7.21
CA SER A 61 -3.48 -6.99 7.42
C SER A 61 -2.47 -5.89 7.74
N TYR A 62 -2.82 -4.67 7.43
CA TYR A 62 -2.10 -3.49 7.87
C TYR A 62 -2.88 -2.75 8.97
N VAL A 63 -2.25 -1.79 9.64
CA VAL A 63 -2.82 -1.08 10.79
C VAL A 63 -3.27 0.31 10.40
N GLU A 64 -4.45 0.70 10.84
CA GLU A 64 -5.01 2.05 10.79
C GLU A 64 -5.50 2.49 12.19
N PRO A 65 -5.81 3.80 12.40
CA PRO A 65 -6.32 4.27 13.68
C PRO A 65 -7.59 3.56 14.18
N ARG A 66 -8.41 3.01 13.28
CA ARG A 66 -9.65 2.28 13.60
C ARG A 66 -9.48 0.79 13.86
N GLY A 67 -8.30 0.25 13.58
CA GLY A 67 -8.02 -1.18 13.70
C GLY A 67 -7.18 -1.72 12.56
N ARG A 68 -7.22 -3.04 12.37
CA ARG A 68 -6.52 -3.69 11.26
C ARG A 68 -7.41 -3.81 10.04
N VAL A 69 -6.87 -3.47 8.90
CA VAL A 69 -7.54 -3.62 7.60
C VAL A 69 -7.07 -4.92 6.95
N LEU A 70 -8.01 -5.82 6.74
CA LEU A 70 -7.80 -7.06 6.00
C LEU A 70 -8.39 -6.90 4.61
N CYS A 71 -7.53 -6.78 3.60
CA CYS A 71 -7.96 -6.77 2.22
C CYS A 71 -8.62 -8.09 1.86
N TRP A 72 -9.81 -8.03 1.27
CA TRP A 72 -10.58 -9.21 0.91
C TRP A 72 -10.00 -9.95 -0.30
N ASP A 73 -9.31 -9.23 -1.17
CA ASP A 73 -8.72 -9.71 -2.41
C ASP A 73 -7.20 -10.03 -2.28
N HIS A 74 -6.51 -10.11 -3.40
CA HIS A 74 -5.08 -10.40 -3.43
C HIS A 74 -4.20 -9.24 -2.96
N GLY A 75 -4.72 -8.03 -2.71
CA GLY A 75 -3.96 -6.89 -2.18
C GLY A 75 -3.16 -7.24 -0.92
N ARG A 76 -3.68 -8.16 -0.09
CA ARG A 76 -2.99 -8.68 1.10
C ARG A 76 -1.69 -9.45 0.84
N PHE A 77 -1.33 -9.71 -0.41
CA PHE A 77 -0.08 -10.39 -0.81
C PHE A 77 0.92 -9.44 -1.48
N VAL A 78 0.65 -8.13 -1.51
CA VAL A 78 1.65 -7.14 -1.91
C VAL A 78 2.80 -7.19 -0.92
N ASN A 79 4.02 -7.41 -1.41
CA ASN A 79 5.21 -7.52 -0.58
C ASN A 79 5.91 -6.17 -0.40
N HIS A 80 6.78 -6.12 0.60
CA HIS A 80 7.61 -4.95 0.87
C HIS A 80 8.82 -4.86 -0.06
N SER A 81 9.11 -3.63 -0.49
CA SER A 81 10.43 -3.24 -1.00
C SER A 81 10.82 -1.85 -0.47
N CYS A 82 12.10 -1.67 -0.08
CA CYS A 82 12.63 -0.32 0.22
C CYS A 82 12.67 0.59 -1.02
N GLU A 83 12.66 0.02 -2.21
CA GLU A 83 12.50 0.68 -3.50
C GLU A 83 11.18 0.28 -4.14
N ALA A 84 10.10 0.35 -3.39
CA ALA A 84 8.77 -0.02 -3.86
C ALA A 84 8.35 0.76 -5.10
N ASN A 85 7.51 0.15 -5.94
CA ASN A 85 6.95 0.79 -7.13
C ASN A 85 5.56 1.37 -6.91
N CYS A 86 4.97 1.15 -5.74
CA CYS A 86 3.74 1.79 -5.30
C CYS A 86 3.99 2.67 -4.08
N ARG A 87 3.16 3.68 -3.89
CA ARG A 87 3.16 4.55 -2.71
C ARG A 87 1.75 4.87 -2.26
N SER A 88 1.56 4.85 -0.95
CA SER A 88 0.37 5.40 -0.30
C SER A 88 0.28 6.91 -0.49
N THR A 89 -0.93 7.43 -0.51
CA THR A 89 -1.24 8.87 -0.60
C THR A 89 -1.95 9.32 0.67
N GLY A 90 -2.46 10.55 0.70
CA GLY A 90 -3.37 11.01 1.78
C GLY A 90 -4.81 10.52 1.63
N PHE A 91 -5.11 9.82 0.54
CA PHE A 91 -6.40 9.17 0.28
C PHE A 91 -6.27 7.65 0.42
N ASP A 92 -7.40 6.95 0.46
CA ASP A 92 -7.48 5.49 0.57
C ASP A 92 -7.13 4.77 -0.75
N PHE A 93 -5.98 5.15 -1.36
CA PHE A 93 -5.43 4.46 -2.53
C PHE A 93 -3.91 4.53 -2.60
N GLU A 94 -3.32 3.60 -3.33
CA GLU A 94 -1.92 3.59 -3.71
C GLU A 94 -1.74 3.84 -5.21
N ILE A 95 -0.60 4.40 -5.58
CA ILE A 95 -0.29 4.83 -6.94
C ILE A 95 1.08 4.29 -7.38
N ALA A 96 1.18 3.86 -8.64
CA ALA A 96 2.44 3.49 -9.26
C ALA A 96 3.34 4.73 -9.43
N VAL A 97 4.52 4.74 -8.80
CA VAL A 97 5.48 5.86 -8.84
C VAL A 97 6.51 5.73 -9.95
N ARG A 98 6.51 4.61 -10.66
CA ARG A 98 7.20 4.35 -11.92
C ARG A 98 6.41 3.35 -12.74
N ASP A 99 6.76 3.17 -14.00
CA ASP A 99 6.21 2.09 -14.81
C ASP A 99 6.54 0.73 -14.17
N ILE A 100 5.56 -0.17 -14.15
CA ILE A 100 5.69 -1.55 -13.65
C ILE A 100 5.52 -2.45 -14.87
N GLU A 101 6.60 -3.09 -15.29
CA GLU A 101 6.60 -3.91 -16.50
C GLU A 101 5.91 -5.26 -16.28
N PRO A 102 5.39 -5.90 -17.34
CA PRO A 102 4.85 -7.24 -17.22
C PRO A 102 5.87 -8.21 -16.63
N GLY A 103 5.51 -8.89 -15.56
CA GLY A 103 6.39 -9.79 -14.82
C GLY A 103 7.13 -9.16 -13.65
N ASP A 104 7.09 -7.84 -13.47
CA ASP A 104 7.60 -7.18 -12.28
C ASP A 104 6.67 -7.42 -11.07
N GLU A 105 7.25 -7.57 -9.90
CA GLU A 105 6.50 -7.64 -8.65
C GLU A 105 5.95 -6.26 -8.28
N ILE A 106 4.65 -6.19 -7.97
CA ILE A 106 4.00 -5.00 -7.41
C ILE A 106 4.36 -4.97 -5.93
N THR A 107 5.00 -3.89 -5.49
CA THR A 107 5.52 -3.77 -4.13
C THR A 107 5.16 -2.44 -3.50
N ASP A 108 4.96 -2.46 -2.17
CA ASP A 108 4.77 -1.28 -1.35
C ASP A 108 5.86 -1.16 -0.27
N ASP A 109 5.93 0.00 0.38
CA ASP A 109 6.84 0.20 1.50
C ASP A 109 6.11 0.06 2.84
N TYR A 110 6.31 -1.06 3.52
CA TYR A 110 5.64 -1.35 4.79
C TYR A 110 5.95 -0.33 5.90
N GLY A 111 6.99 0.48 5.74
CA GLY A 111 7.25 1.60 6.65
C GLY A 111 6.14 2.66 6.65
N SER A 112 5.29 2.70 5.61
CA SER A 112 4.10 3.57 5.53
C SER A 112 2.84 2.93 6.13
N LEU A 113 2.85 1.61 6.41
CA LEU A 113 1.67 0.82 6.78
C LEU A 113 1.51 0.55 8.30
N ASN A 114 2.18 1.34 9.15
CA ASN A 114 2.11 1.20 10.61
C ASN A 114 2.44 -0.22 11.11
N VAL A 115 3.63 -0.73 10.76
CA VAL A 115 4.08 -2.04 11.23
C VAL A 115 4.13 -2.09 12.76
N ASP A 116 3.59 -3.14 13.37
CA ASP A 116 3.57 -3.31 14.83
C ASP A 116 4.95 -3.66 15.39
N LEU A 117 5.74 -4.41 14.62
CA LEU A 117 7.03 -4.93 15.03
C LEU A 117 8.08 -4.62 13.96
N GLU A 118 9.24 -4.23 14.42
CA GLU A 118 10.40 -4.14 13.54
C GLU A 118 10.77 -5.52 12.99
N PHE A 119 11.16 -5.56 11.72
CA PHE A 119 11.64 -6.79 11.10
C PHE A 119 12.82 -6.55 10.17
N GLU A 120 13.68 -7.58 10.07
CA GLU A 120 14.79 -7.59 9.13
C GLU A 120 14.27 -7.57 7.69
N CYS A 121 14.64 -6.54 6.95
CA CYS A 121 14.27 -6.41 5.54
C CYS A 121 15.17 -7.26 4.65
N ARG A 122 14.56 -8.05 3.78
CA ARG A 122 15.24 -8.91 2.80
C ARG A 122 14.79 -8.63 1.36
N CYS A 123 14.36 -7.39 1.08
CA CYS A 123 13.85 -7.00 -0.25
C CYS A 123 14.92 -7.01 -1.36
N ARG A 124 16.20 -7.06 -1.01
CA ARG A 124 17.34 -7.08 -1.94
C ARG A 124 17.46 -5.85 -2.82
N ALA A 125 16.72 -4.77 -2.53
CA ALA A 125 16.90 -3.50 -3.21
C ALA A 125 18.32 -2.96 -2.99
N PRO A 126 18.97 -2.29 -3.97
CA PRO A 126 20.31 -1.71 -3.82
C PRO A 126 20.44 -0.78 -2.62
N GLN A 127 19.41 -0.02 -2.30
CA GLN A 127 19.34 0.88 -1.14
C GLN A 127 18.46 0.31 -0.01
N CYS A 128 18.49 -1.01 0.19
CA CYS A 128 17.77 -1.64 1.28
C CYS A 128 18.25 -1.10 2.62
N ARG A 129 17.31 -0.60 3.45
CA ARG A 129 17.63 -0.06 4.78
C ARG A 129 17.84 -1.13 5.87
N GLY A 130 17.78 -2.40 5.50
CA GLY A 130 18.10 -3.56 6.38
C GLY A 130 17.05 -3.87 7.44
N THR A 131 16.32 -2.89 7.92
CA THR A 131 15.24 -3.05 8.92
C THR A 131 14.07 -2.13 8.57
N VAL A 132 12.85 -2.65 8.66
CA VAL A 132 11.61 -1.86 8.55
C VAL A 132 11.09 -1.59 9.97
N ARG A 133 10.74 -0.33 10.26
CA ARG A 133 10.34 0.14 11.60
C ARG A 133 9.05 0.95 11.54
N ALA A 134 8.31 0.95 12.64
CA ALA A 134 7.15 1.81 12.81
C ALA A 134 7.49 3.31 12.69
N THR A 135 8.74 3.69 12.99
CA THR A 135 9.24 5.07 12.88
C THR A 135 9.68 5.47 11.48
N ASP A 136 9.70 4.55 10.51
CA ASP A 136 10.14 4.84 9.14
C ASP A 136 9.29 5.93 8.49
N ILE A 137 7.98 5.99 8.80
CA ILE A 137 7.10 7.03 8.31
C ILE A 137 7.55 8.44 8.74
N VAL A 138 8.15 8.58 9.92
CA VAL A 138 8.67 9.88 10.38
C VAL A 138 9.86 10.31 9.53
N GLN A 139 10.70 9.36 9.15
CA GLN A 139 11.94 9.61 8.44
C GLN A 139 11.75 9.74 6.92
N TYR A 140 10.89 8.92 6.31
CA TYR A 140 10.83 8.76 4.86
C TYR A 140 9.58 9.34 4.20
N ALA A 141 8.55 9.72 4.96
CA ALA A 141 7.28 10.16 4.37
C ALA A 141 7.42 11.35 3.41
N ASP A 142 8.33 12.31 3.66
CA ASP A 142 8.54 13.44 2.76
C ASP A 142 9.05 12.99 1.37
N GLU A 143 9.84 11.91 1.33
CA GLU A 143 10.30 11.32 0.06
C GLU A 143 9.16 10.56 -0.62
N TRP A 144 8.43 9.74 0.14
CA TRP A 144 7.30 8.98 -0.38
C TRP A 144 6.20 9.90 -0.93
N ASP A 145 5.87 10.97 -0.20
CA ASP A 145 4.91 11.98 -0.64
C ASP A 145 5.35 12.68 -1.93
N ARG A 146 6.65 13.02 -2.05
CA ARG A 146 7.17 13.61 -3.29
C ARG A 146 7.00 12.65 -4.48
N GLN A 147 7.29 11.36 -4.29
CA GLN A 147 7.11 10.32 -5.30
C GLN A 147 5.63 10.17 -5.70
N ALA A 148 4.72 10.12 -4.71
CA ALA A 148 3.29 10.02 -4.94
C ALA A 148 2.73 11.25 -5.67
N VAL A 149 3.09 12.47 -5.22
CA VAL A 149 2.67 13.74 -5.86
C VAL A 149 3.19 13.82 -7.30
N ASP A 150 4.45 13.42 -7.54
CA ASP A 150 5.00 13.42 -8.89
C ASP A 150 4.29 12.40 -9.81
N ALA A 151 3.97 11.22 -9.28
CA ALA A 151 3.21 10.21 -10.02
C ALA A 151 1.78 10.68 -10.31
N PHE A 152 1.13 11.32 -9.35
CA PHE A 152 -0.26 11.74 -9.47
C PHE A 152 -0.48 12.76 -10.60
N ARG A 153 0.56 13.50 -11.02
CA ARG A 153 0.49 14.39 -12.20
C ARG A 153 0.14 13.67 -13.50
N PHE A 154 0.41 12.37 -13.57
CA PHE A 154 0.12 11.54 -14.73
C PHE A 154 -1.22 10.79 -14.63
N ALA A 155 -1.90 10.89 -13.46
CA ALA A 155 -3.10 10.09 -13.20
C ALA A 155 -4.26 10.38 -14.19
N GLY A 156 -4.33 11.59 -14.74
CA GLY A 156 -5.31 11.96 -15.77
C GLY A 156 -4.96 11.46 -17.19
N ASP A 157 -3.72 11.02 -17.42
CA ASP A 157 -3.21 10.69 -18.76
C ASP A 157 -3.07 9.17 -18.96
N VAL A 158 -3.37 8.37 -17.94
CA VAL A 158 -3.24 6.91 -17.98
C VAL A 158 -4.57 6.22 -17.70
N SER A 159 -4.67 4.95 -18.10
CA SER A 159 -5.84 4.12 -17.79
C SER A 159 -5.98 3.92 -16.28
N GLN A 160 -7.20 4.06 -15.78
CA GLN A 160 -7.50 4.00 -14.35
C GLN A 160 -8.64 3.00 -14.07
N PRO A 161 -8.38 1.68 -14.14
CA PRO A 161 -9.44 0.68 -13.96
C PRO A 161 -10.05 0.71 -12.56
N LEU A 162 -9.33 1.20 -11.54
CA LEU A 162 -9.81 1.29 -10.17
C LEU A 162 -10.56 2.61 -9.86
N TRP A 163 -10.55 3.59 -10.77
CA TRP A 163 -11.19 4.89 -10.55
C TRP A 163 -12.65 4.83 -10.12
N PRO A 164 -13.50 3.92 -10.67
CA PRO A 164 -14.90 3.79 -10.24
C PRO A 164 -15.08 3.37 -8.80
N LEU A 165 -14.05 2.81 -8.15
CA LEU A 165 -14.08 2.26 -6.80
C LEU A 165 -13.59 3.25 -5.73
N LEU A 166 -13.08 4.43 -6.13
CA LEU A 166 -12.63 5.45 -5.19
C LEU A 166 -13.77 5.89 -4.26
N MET A 167 -13.57 5.76 -2.96
CA MET A 167 -14.53 6.16 -1.93
C MET A 167 -14.71 7.68 -1.91
N ASP A 168 -13.61 8.44 -1.97
CA ASP A 168 -13.59 9.90 -1.95
C ASP A 168 -13.35 10.50 -3.35
N ARG A 169 -14.02 9.93 -4.36
CA ARG A 169 -13.79 10.26 -5.78
C ARG A 169 -13.83 11.75 -6.07
N GLU A 170 -14.77 12.50 -5.49
CA GLU A 170 -14.88 13.95 -5.69
C GLU A 170 -13.61 14.68 -5.21
N GLN A 171 -13.06 14.29 -4.06
CA GLN A 171 -11.84 14.89 -3.53
C GLN A 171 -10.62 14.55 -4.40
N VAL A 172 -10.54 13.31 -4.88
CA VAL A 172 -9.46 12.87 -5.78
C VAL A 172 -9.54 13.63 -7.12
N GLU A 173 -10.74 13.86 -7.66
CA GLU A 173 -10.94 14.67 -8.86
C GLU A 173 -10.56 16.15 -8.64
N ARG A 174 -10.81 16.70 -7.45
CA ARG A 174 -10.35 18.05 -7.08
C ARG A 174 -8.82 18.10 -6.99
N ALA A 175 -8.20 17.06 -6.43
CA ALA A 175 -6.74 16.97 -6.40
C ALA A 175 -6.16 16.87 -7.83
N LEU A 176 -6.81 16.11 -8.72
CA LEU A 176 -6.40 15.99 -10.12
C LEU A 176 -6.47 17.34 -10.87
N ARG A 177 -7.44 18.18 -10.53
CA ARG A 177 -7.54 19.56 -11.06
C ARG A 177 -6.57 20.56 -10.39
N GLY A 178 -5.79 20.10 -9.39
CA GLY A 178 -4.86 20.96 -8.64
C GLY A 178 -5.54 21.91 -7.64
N GLU A 179 -6.81 21.69 -7.30
CA GLU A 179 -7.56 22.49 -6.32
C GLU A 179 -7.13 22.17 -4.88
N ILE A 180 -6.71 20.95 -4.63
CA ILE A 180 -6.20 20.46 -3.34
C ILE A 180 -4.99 19.55 -3.58
N SER A 181 -4.22 19.28 -2.52
CA SER A 181 -3.13 18.28 -2.57
C SER A 181 -3.70 16.86 -2.55
N VAL A 182 -2.95 15.90 -3.13
CA VAL A 182 -3.21 14.45 -2.96
C VAL A 182 -2.95 13.98 -1.52
N GLY A 183 -2.46 14.86 -0.67
CA GLY A 183 -2.21 14.60 0.74
C GLY A 183 -0.91 13.82 0.99
N SER A 184 -0.65 13.56 2.28
CA SER A 184 0.53 12.83 2.74
C SER A 184 0.13 11.45 3.24
N CYS A 185 0.97 10.45 3.03
CA CYS A 185 0.81 9.12 3.62
C CYS A 185 0.74 9.14 5.15
N ARG A 186 1.21 10.22 5.80
CA ARG A 186 1.05 10.45 7.25
C ARG A 186 -0.41 10.52 7.70
N ALA A 187 -1.36 10.77 6.79
CA ALA A 187 -2.79 10.77 7.13
C ALA A 187 -3.26 9.44 7.70
N HIS A 188 -2.60 8.34 7.33
CA HIS A 188 -2.89 6.99 7.80
C HIS A 188 -2.04 6.57 9.02
N SER A 189 -1.11 7.42 9.47
CA SER A 189 -0.18 7.08 10.55
C SER A 189 -0.87 6.96 11.89
N THR A 190 -0.53 5.92 12.65
CA THR A 190 -0.89 5.74 14.07
C THR A 190 0.15 6.33 15.02
N ALA A 191 1.26 6.88 14.52
CA ALA A 191 2.38 7.39 15.32
C ALA A 191 2.02 8.55 16.27
N HIS A 192 0.85 9.16 16.12
CA HIS A 192 0.34 10.18 17.04
C HIS A 192 -0.27 9.60 18.33
N TYR A 193 -0.34 8.28 18.47
CA TYR A 193 -0.91 7.56 19.61
C TYR A 193 0.15 6.80 20.42
N LEU A 194 1.43 6.91 20.05
CA LEU A 194 2.59 6.43 20.78
C LEU A 194 3.34 7.62 21.39
#